data_c9a4b95ec25564bf057b8f0a5a1c8f53
#
_entry.id   c9a4b95ec25564bf057b8f0a5a1c8f53
#
_cell.length_a   1.000
_cell.length_b   1.000
_cell.length_c   1.000
_cell.angle_alpha   90.00
_cell.angle_beta   90.00
_cell.angle_gamma   90.00
#
_symmetry.space_group_name_H-M   'P 1'
#
loop_
_entity.id
_entity.type
_entity.pdbx_description
1 polymer ?
#
loop_
_entity_poly.entity_id
_entity_poly.type
_entity_poly.pdbx_seq_one_letter_code
_entity_poly.pdbx_strand_id
1 'polypeptide(L)'
;MRTFTKALAAAIMVAAALTACNTSSGAGDSAEDYPSKELDWTIAFGPGGGNDIMARTMVDILKKDKLYPRDIRVENREGGSGATGWGYLFGKNGDPYAISTTSGSFITTPLEAKTGWTYQDFTPVGLLATDNAVFAVDPKSKITSWQQWVDHAKRKGKVAVGGISTVNVDFILHAMLARQAGYEIDYVPFNEEGQLQTSLLSGALDAIISNPAEVLGQLQAKKMTALLYTGNKPLAALPEVPTAVSLGYQGLPSMPRGLILPPKAPEFAQRWWIDTMKKVIATPQWKSYVEKNALTEDVRWGADFTTYLQKTSTDFERILRQHGALK
;
A
#
# COMPACT_ATOMS: atom_id res chain seq x y z
N MET A 1 74.52 -56.68 -14.82
CA MET A 1 74.21 -57.03 -13.42
C MET A 1 74.30 -55.72 -12.57
N ARG A 2 73.36 -55.45 -11.72
CA ARG A 2 73.30 -54.30 -10.79
C ARG A 2 73.02 -52.95 -11.46
N THR A 3 71.74 -52.56 -11.39
CA THR A 3 71.27 -51.30 -10.80
C THR A 3 69.76 -51.11 -11.07
N PHE A 4 68.98 -51.78 -10.29
CA PHE A 4 67.54 -51.46 -10.16
C PHE A 4 67.25 -51.42 -8.67
N THR A 5 67.19 -50.22 -8.10
CA THR A 5 66.55 -49.95 -6.80
C THR A 5 66.91 -48.54 -6.34
N LYS A 6 66.28 -47.52 -6.88
CA LYS A 6 66.19 -46.18 -6.27
C LYS A 6 65.24 -45.26 -7.10
N ALA A 7 64.01 -45.65 -7.24
CA ALA A 7 63.01 -44.79 -7.89
C ALA A 7 61.59 -45.11 -7.39
N LEU A 8 61.41 -45.16 -6.05
CA LEU A 8 60.06 -45.39 -5.48
C LEU A 8 59.86 -44.67 -4.16
N ALA A 9 60.36 -43.45 -4.02
CA ALA A 9 60.16 -42.67 -2.79
C ALA A 9 59.84 -41.20 -3.04
N ALA A 10 59.52 -40.77 -4.29
CA ALA A 10 59.25 -39.36 -4.58
C ALA A 10 57.83 -39.08 -5.16
N ALA A 11 56.89 -40.02 -5.06
CA ALA A 11 55.57 -39.93 -5.71
C ALA A 11 54.37 -39.83 -4.72
N ILE A 12 54.59 -39.62 -3.44
CA ILE A 12 53.51 -39.58 -2.42
C ILE A 12 53.33 -38.20 -1.71
N MET A 13 54.04 -37.18 -2.11
CA MET A 13 53.97 -35.85 -1.48
C MET A 13 53.42 -34.71 -2.35
N VAL A 14 52.71 -34.99 -3.43
CA VAL A 14 52.07 -33.97 -4.30
C VAL A 14 50.54 -34.10 -4.40
N ALA A 15 49.93 -35.08 -3.72
CA ALA A 15 48.48 -35.31 -3.81
C ALA A 15 47.65 -34.65 -2.64
N ALA A 16 48.27 -33.87 -1.76
CA ALA A 16 47.58 -33.24 -0.60
C ALA A 16 47.40 -31.72 -0.70
N ALA A 17 47.67 -31.09 -1.87
CA ALA A 17 47.61 -29.63 -2.02
C ALA A 17 46.56 -29.14 -3.06
N LEU A 18 45.61 -29.96 -3.50
CA LEU A 18 44.62 -29.62 -4.53
C LEU A 18 43.17 -29.75 -4.11
N THR A 19 42.88 -29.76 -2.78
CA THR A 19 41.50 -29.74 -2.27
C THR A 19 41.14 -28.45 -1.52
N ALA A 20 41.84 -27.36 -1.79
CA ALA A 20 41.52 -26.02 -1.28
C ALA A 20 41.27 -25.04 -2.46
N CYS A 21 40.47 -25.46 -3.42
CA CYS A 21 39.88 -24.57 -4.43
C CYS A 21 38.38 -24.62 -4.32
N ASN A 22 37.90 -23.80 -3.42
CA ASN A 22 37.02 -22.73 -3.80
C ASN A 22 35.67 -23.12 -4.35
N THR A 23 34.77 -23.46 -3.49
CA THR A 23 33.38 -23.05 -3.70
C THR A 23 33.22 -21.62 -3.17
N SER A 24 33.68 -20.66 -3.94
CA SER A 24 33.10 -19.31 -3.92
C SER A 24 31.77 -19.39 -4.65
N SER A 25 30.84 -20.17 -4.10
CA SER A 25 29.40 -19.93 -4.26
C SER A 25 29.21 -18.51 -3.75
N GLY A 26 28.66 -17.61 -4.58
CA GLY A 26 28.41 -16.23 -4.21
C GLY A 26 27.83 -16.19 -2.79
N ALA A 27 28.51 -15.48 -1.91
CA ALA A 27 28.06 -15.29 -0.55
C ALA A 27 26.73 -14.55 -0.60
N GLY A 28 25.63 -15.30 -0.65
CA GLY A 28 24.34 -14.78 -0.30
C GLY A 28 24.45 -14.31 1.15
N ASP A 29 23.95 -13.11 1.46
CA ASP A 29 23.98 -12.61 2.82
C ASP A 29 23.46 -13.67 3.77
N SER A 30 24.22 -13.95 4.82
CA SER A 30 23.76 -14.83 5.88
C SER A 30 22.74 -14.09 6.75
N ALA A 31 21.88 -14.84 7.43
CA ALA A 31 20.94 -14.26 8.39
C ALA A 31 21.65 -13.44 9.50
N GLU A 32 22.90 -13.77 9.80
CA GLU A 32 23.72 -13.12 10.82
C GLU A 32 24.25 -11.75 10.39
N ASP A 33 24.50 -11.55 9.09
CA ASP A 33 25.06 -10.32 8.54
C ASP A 33 24.00 -9.35 8.00
N TYR A 34 22.73 -9.76 7.94
CA TYR A 34 21.66 -8.94 7.42
C TYR A 34 21.17 -7.91 8.43
N PRO A 35 21.00 -6.61 8.01
CA PRO A 35 21.26 -6.02 6.70
C PRO A 35 22.67 -5.44 6.58
N SER A 36 23.38 -5.78 5.50
CA SER A 36 24.75 -5.34 5.24
C SER A 36 24.91 -4.36 4.08
N LYS A 37 23.84 -4.14 3.28
CA LYS A 37 23.84 -3.33 2.04
C LYS A 37 22.83 -2.19 2.08
N GLU A 38 22.91 -1.30 1.08
CA GLU A 38 21.90 -0.28 0.81
C GLU A 38 20.53 -0.91 0.53
N LEU A 39 19.45 -0.28 1.01
CA LEU A 39 18.08 -0.65 0.75
C LEU A 39 17.51 0.13 -0.44
N ASP A 40 16.86 -0.57 -1.37
CA ASP A 40 16.06 -0.01 -2.46
C ASP A 40 14.59 0.05 -2.03
N TRP A 41 14.11 1.23 -1.63
CA TRP A 41 12.72 1.42 -1.25
C TRP A 41 11.93 2.01 -2.41
N THR A 42 11.13 1.18 -3.07
CA THR A 42 10.27 1.60 -4.16
C THR A 42 8.91 2.08 -3.65
N ILE A 43 8.48 3.24 -4.12
CA ILE A 43 7.14 3.79 -3.92
C ILE A 43 6.40 3.75 -5.26
N ALA A 44 5.28 3.03 -5.33
CA ALA A 44 4.56 2.79 -6.59
C ALA A 44 3.73 3.99 -7.09
N PHE A 45 3.79 5.12 -6.40
CA PHE A 45 3.04 6.36 -6.70
C PHE A 45 3.94 7.58 -6.65
N GLY A 46 3.41 8.71 -7.16
CA GLY A 46 4.11 9.99 -7.17
C GLY A 46 4.40 10.56 -5.77
N PRO A 47 5.29 11.56 -5.70
CA PRO A 47 5.65 12.24 -4.46
C PRO A 47 4.45 12.95 -3.82
N GLY A 48 4.40 12.97 -2.47
CA GLY A 48 3.39 13.67 -1.68
C GLY A 48 2.07 12.92 -1.47
N GLY A 49 1.86 11.79 -2.13
CA GLY A 49 0.72 10.91 -1.85
C GLY A 49 0.89 10.06 -0.59
N GLY A 50 -0.19 9.45 -0.10
CA GLY A 50 -0.18 8.72 1.17
C GLY A 50 0.89 7.62 1.29
N ASN A 51 1.21 6.91 0.19
CA ASN A 51 2.30 5.93 0.17
C ASN A 51 3.69 6.57 0.29
N ASP A 52 3.90 7.72 -0.35
CA ASP A 52 5.18 8.45 -0.29
C ASP A 52 5.42 9.00 1.12
N ILE A 53 4.41 9.64 1.70
CA ILE A 53 4.49 10.18 3.07
C ILE A 53 4.75 9.06 4.08
N MET A 54 4.07 7.91 3.95
CA MET A 54 4.27 6.76 4.82
C MET A 54 5.70 6.22 4.71
N ALA A 55 6.18 5.97 3.49
CA ALA A 55 7.52 5.44 3.25
C ALA A 55 8.61 6.35 3.82
N ARG A 56 8.53 7.66 3.52
CA ARG A 56 9.50 8.64 4.02
C ARG A 56 9.47 8.79 5.54
N THR A 57 8.28 8.75 6.14
CA THR A 57 8.15 8.74 7.61
C THR A 57 8.85 7.54 8.22
N MET A 58 8.67 6.33 7.65
CA MET A 58 9.38 5.13 8.12
C MET A 58 10.89 5.23 7.93
N VAL A 59 11.34 5.72 6.77
CA VAL A 59 12.75 5.92 6.48
C VAL A 59 13.40 6.91 7.46
N ASP A 60 12.69 7.99 7.79
CA ASP A 60 13.17 8.96 8.78
C ASP A 60 13.32 8.34 10.18
N ILE A 61 12.35 7.52 10.59
CA ILE A 61 12.44 6.77 11.86
C ILE A 61 13.61 5.79 11.83
N LEU A 62 13.73 5.00 10.75
CA LEU A 62 14.81 4.02 10.58
C LEU A 62 16.20 4.68 10.68
N LYS A 63 16.37 5.85 10.07
CA LYS A 63 17.64 6.61 10.12
C LYS A 63 17.87 7.24 11.49
N LYS A 64 16.87 7.92 12.03
CA LYS A 64 16.97 8.62 13.33
C LYS A 64 17.31 7.67 14.47
N ASP A 65 16.61 6.53 14.53
CA ASP A 65 16.74 5.55 15.59
C ASP A 65 17.80 4.48 15.28
N LYS A 66 18.54 4.66 14.17
CA LYS A 66 19.61 3.75 13.69
C LYS A 66 19.11 2.28 13.58
N LEU A 67 17.88 2.09 13.17
CA LEU A 67 17.27 0.76 13.03
C LEU A 67 17.69 0.08 11.71
N TYR A 68 18.13 0.84 10.70
CA TYR A 68 18.76 0.32 9.49
C TYR A 68 20.19 0.85 9.40
N PRO A 69 21.24 -0.02 9.35
CA PRO A 69 22.64 0.40 9.53
C PRO A 69 23.31 0.91 8.24
N ARG A 70 22.59 0.91 7.11
CA ARG A 70 23.09 1.31 5.79
C ARG A 70 22.20 2.39 5.19
N ASP A 71 22.58 2.90 4.03
CA ASP A 71 21.79 3.88 3.30
C ASP A 71 20.46 3.28 2.83
N ILE A 72 19.46 4.14 2.72
CA ILE A 72 18.14 3.81 2.18
C ILE A 72 17.89 4.75 1.02
N ARG A 73 17.82 4.19 -0.19
CA ARG A 73 17.44 4.88 -1.41
C ARG A 73 15.93 4.77 -1.60
N VAL A 74 15.25 5.90 -1.65
CA VAL A 74 13.80 5.97 -1.84
C VAL A 74 13.51 6.51 -3.22
N GLU A 75 12.80 5.75 -4.05
CA GLU A 75 12.45 6.14 -5.41
C GLU A 75 10.95 5.98 -5.68
N ASN A 76 10.33 7.06 -6.21
CA ASN A 76 8.98 7.02 -6.73
C ASN A 76 8.99 6.45 -8.15
N ARG A 77 8.24 5.36 -8.38
CA ARG A 77 8.08 4.68 -9.67
C ARG A 77 6.60 4.62 -10.02
N GLU A 78 6.07 5.75 -10.42
CA GLU A 78 4.66 5.93 -10.73
C GLU A 78 4.27 5.35 -12.08
N GLY A 79 2.97 5.08 -12.28
CA GLY A 79 2.38 4.65 -13.53
C GLY A 79 1.50 3.41 -13.40
N GLY A 80 0.42 3.38 -14.20
CA GLY A 80 -0.52 2.26 -14.28
C GLY A 80 -1.14 1.86 -12.96
N SER A 81 -1.57 2.83 -12.13
CA SER A 81 -2.13 2.58 -10.78
C SER A 81 -1.21 1.72 -9.91
N GLY A 82 0.11 1.98 -9.99
CA GLY A 82 1.14 1.26 -9.24
C GLY A 82 1.76 0.07 -9.97
N ALA A 83 1.26 -0.30 -11.15
CA ALA A 83 1.80 -1.42 -11.93
C ALA A 83 3.29 -1.29 -12.22
N THR A 84 3.79 -0.08 -12.49
CA THR A 84 5.20 0.20 -12.76
C THR A 84 6.07 -0.08 -11.53
N GLY A 85 5.72 0.49 -10.37
CA GLY A 85 6.53 0.37 -9.15
C GLY A 85 6.53 -1.06 -8.58
N TRP A 86 5.36 -1.69 -8.47
CA TRP A 86 5.29 -3.08 -8.01
C TRP A 86 5.82 -4.07 -9.04
N GLY A 87 5.71 -3.78 -10.35
CA GLY A 87 6.36 -4.56 -11.41
C GLY A 87 7.88 -4.52 -11.29
N TYR A 88 8.46 -3.36 -10.96
CA TYR A 88 9.89 -3.24 -10.66
C TYR A 88 10.28 -4.11 -9.44
N LEU A 89 9.51 -4.03 -8.34
CA LEU A 89 9.77 -4.86 -7.16
C LEU A 89 9.61 -6.36 -7.48
N PHE A 90 8.62 -6.73 -8.29
CA PHE A 90 8.43 -8.11 -8.77
C PHE A 90 9.66 -8.64 -9.49
N GLY A 91 10.30 -7.79 -10.31
CA GLY A 91 11.56 -8.14 -11.00
C GLY A 91 12.77 -8.37 -10.09
N LYS A 92 12.69 -7.96 -8.81
CA LYS A 92 13.74 -8.15 -7.78
C LYS A 92 13.68 -9.51 -7.07
N ASN A 93 13.16 -10.52 -7.72
CA ASN A 93 12.94 -11.86 -7.16
C ASN A 93 14.12 -12.34 -6.30
N GLY A 94 13.86 -12.70 -5.04
CA GLY A 94 14.87 -13.18 -4.10
C GLY A 94 15.76 -12.12 -3.46
N ASP A 95 15.64 -10.83 -3.86
CA ASP A 95 16.47 -9.76 -3.31
C ASP A 95 15.97 -9.33 -1.92
N PRO A 96 16.77 -9.50 -0.82
CA PRO A 96 16.38 -9.06 0.52
C PRO A 96 16.50 -7.55 0.73
N TYR A 97 17.13 -6.82 -0.21
CA TYR A 97 17.41 -5.38 -0.10
C TYR A 97 16.47 -4.51 -0.94
N ALA A 98 15.34 -5.05 -1.35
CA ALA A 98 14.27 -4.30 -2.00
C ALA A 98 12.97 -4.38 -1.17
N ILE A 99 12.24 -3.27 -1.06
CA ILE A 99 10.99 -3.19 -0.29
C ILE A 99 10.04 -2.19 -0.92
N SER A 100 8.74 -2.35 -0.71
CA SER A 100 7.73 -1.38 -1.11
C SER A 100 6.59 -1.29 -0.10
N THR A 101 5.89 -0.14 -0.12
CA THR A 101 4.59 0.04 0.52
C THR A 101 3.46 -0.51 -0.34
N THR A 102 2.32 -0.82 0.29
CA THR A 102 1.09 -1.25 -0.40
C THR A 102 -0.03 -0.22 -0.27
N SER A 103 -1.02 -0.32 -1.17
CA SER A 103 -2.30 0.40 -1.11
C SER A 103 -3.43 -0.50 -1.63
N GLY A 104 -4.65 0.03 -1.74
CA GLY A 104 -5.77 -0.68 -2.37
C GLY A 104 -5.48 -1.13 -3.79
N SER A 105 -4.78 -0.30 -4.56
CA SER A 105 -4.39 -0.60 -5.94
C SER A 105 -3.42 -1.80 -6.06
N PHE A 106 -2.65 -2.12 -5.02
CA PHE A 106 -1.84 -3.34 -4.99
C PHE A 106 -2.68 -4.61 -5.20
N ILE A 107 -3.93 -4.55 -4.75
CA ILE A 107 -4.90 -5.64 -4.90
C ILE A 107 -5.72 -5.48 -6.18
N THR A 108 -6.20 -4.27 -6.50
CA THR A 108 -7.17 -4.06 -7.58
C THR A 108 -6.52 -3.97 -8.97
N THR A 109 -5.32 -3.43 -9.09
CA THR A 109 -4.63 -3.29 -10.38
C THR A 109 -4.42 -4.63 -11.10
N PRO A 110 -4.01 -5.74 -10.44
CA PRO A 110 -3.95 -7.04 -11.10
C PRO A 110 -5.30 -7.64 -11.51
N LEU A 111 -6.39 -7.17 -10.91
CA LEU A 111 -7.75 -7.60 -11.31
C LEU A 111 -8.20 -6.94 -12.62
N GLU A 112 -7.73 -5.72 -12.90
CA GLU A 112 -8.08 -4.94 -14.07
C GLU A 112 -7.10 -5.15 -15.23
N ALA A 113 -5.81 -5.21 -14.94
CA ALA A 113 -4.74 -5.21 -15.91
C ALA A 113 -3.92 -6.51 -15.88
N LYS A 114 -3.34 -6.88 -17.03
CA LYS A 114 -2.38 -8.01 -17.11
C LYS A 114 -1.01 -7.56 -16.61
N THR A 115 -0.83 -7.48 -15.30
CA THR A 115 0.41 -7.04 -14.66
C THR A 115 1.54 -8.08 -14.73
N GLY A 116 1.19 -9.35 -14.92
CA GLY A 116 2.14 -10.48 -14.82
C GLY A 116 2.47 -10.87 -13.36
N TRP A 117 1.89 -10.18 -12.38
CA TRP A 117 2.01 -10.43 -10.95
C TRP A 117 0.69 -10.18 -10.23
N THR A 118 0.53 -10.75 -9.04
CA THR A 118 -0.56 -10.50 -8.09
C THR A 118 0.02 -10.30 -6.69
N TYR A 119 -0.80 -9.89 -5.72
CA TYR A 119 -0.36 -9.75 -4.33
C TYR A 119 0.22 -11.06 -3.75
N GLN A 120 -0.18 -12.23 -4.29
CA GLN A 120 0.27 -13.56 -3.82
C GLN A 120 1.73 -13.87 -4.15
N ASP A 121 2.29 -13.18 -5.13
CA ASP A 121 3.66 -13.41 -5.57
C ASP A 121 4.68 -12.79 -4.61
N PHE A 122 4.29 -11.76 -3.86
CA PHE A 122 5.19 -11.01 -2.99
C PHE A 122 5.30 -11.62 -1.58
N THR A 123 6.42 -11.34 -0.92
CA THR A 123 6.63 -11.75 0.47
C THR A 123 6.06 -10.69 1.41
N PRO A 124 4.99 -10.97 2.18
CA PRO A 124 4.34 -9.98 3.03
C PRO A 124 5.17 -9.71 4.29
N VAL A 125 5.42 -8.43 4.59
CA VAL A 125 5.99 -8.03 5.89
C VAL A 125 4.87 -7.81 6.89
N GLY A 126 3.97 -6.86 6.61
CA GLY A 126 2.83 -6.61 7.48
C GLY A 126 1.92 -5.49 7.00
N LEU A 127 0.66 -5.54 7.45
CA LEU A 127 -0.25 -4.41 7.51
C LEU A 127 0.10 -3.61 8.76
N LEU A 128 0.17 -2.29 8.66
CA LEU A 128 0.54 -1.41 9.78
C LEU A 128 -0.59 -0.48 10.16
N ALA A 129 -1.37 -0.07 9.16
CA ALA A 129 -2.54 0.77 9.34
C ALA A 129 -3.52 0.59 8.18
N THR A 130 -4.71 1.11 8.34
CA THR A 130 -5.70 1.25 7.27
C THR A 130 -6.09 2.72 7.14
N ASP A 131 -6.39 3.13 5.92
CA ASP A 131 -6.84 4.47 5.61
C ASP A 131 -8.32 4.43 5.25
N ASN A 132 -9.11 5.25 5.92
CA ASN A 132 -10.52 5.40 5.66
C ASN A 132 -10.74 6.65 4.80
N ALA A 133 -11.93 6.83 4.29
CA ALA A 133 -12.23 7.89 3.34
C ALA A 133 -13.32 8.84 3.84
N VAL A 134 -13.27 10.06 3.35
CA VAL A 134 -14.32 11.08 3.51
C VAL A 134 -15.07 11.20 2.19
N PHE A 135 -16.39 11.19 2.26
CA PHE A 135 -17.27 11.57 1.17
C PHE A 135 -17.52 13.07 1.24
N ALA A 136 -17.15 13.82 0.20
CA ALA A 136 -17.21 15.27 0.20
C ALA A 136 -17.93 15.83 -1.04
N VAL A 137 -18.56 16.99 -0.86
CA VAL A 137 -19.26 17.76 -1.89
C VAL A 137 -18.78 19.21 -1.92
N ASP A 138 -19.04 19.92 -3.04
CA ASP A 138 -18.85 21.38 -3.11
C ASP A 138 -19.92 22.08 -2.25
N PRO A 139 -19.56 23.03 -1.36
CA PRO A 139 -20.51 23.83 -0.58
C PRO A 139 -21.55 24.59 -1.43
N LYS A 140 -21.23 24.90 -2.70
CA LYS A 140 -22.17 25.52 -3.63
C LYS A 140 -23.40 24.65 -3.90
N SER A 141 -23.31 23.34 -3.71
CA SER A 141 -24.45 22.41 -3.80
C SER A 141 -25.52 22.65 -2.72
N LYS A 142 -25.15 23.34 -1.61
CA LYS A 142 -25.97 23.53 -0.40
C LYS A 142 -26.40 22.23 0.28
N ILE A 143 -25.72 21.12 -0.02
CA ILE A 143 -25.92 19.81 0.62
C ILE A 143 -25.03 19.78 1.87
N THR A 144 -25.62 19.61 3.05
CA THR A 144 -24.94 19.67 4.34
C THR A 144 -25.08 18.39 5.16
N SER A 145 -25.80 17.38 4.65
CA SER A 145 -25.95 16.09 5.31
C SER A 145 -26.01 14.95 4.32
N TRP A 146 -25.67 13.74 4.80
CA TRP A 146 -25.76 12.54 3.99
C TRP A 146 -27.17 12.28 3.46
N GLN A 147 -28.21 12.51 4.27
CA GLN A 147 -29.59 12.33 3.81
C GLN A 147 -29.94 13.29 2.66
N GLN A 148 -29.54 14.56 2.75
CA GLN A 148 -29.73 15.52 1.65
C GLN A 148 -29.02 15.09 0.37
N TRP A 149 -27.81 14.51 0.50
CA TRP A 149 -27.11 13.93 -0.65
C TRP A 149 -27.90 12.80 -1.29
N VAL A 150 -28.37 11.83 -0.50
CA VAL A 150 -29.15 10.69 -1.01
C VAL A 150 -30.41 11.18 -1.73
N ASP A 151 -31.12 12.14 -1.15
CA ASP A 151 -32.33 12.74 -1.76
C ASP A 151 -32.00 13.47 -3.07
N HIS A 152 -30.88 14.22 -3.09
CA HIS A 152 -30.39 14.89 -4.30
C HIS A 152 -30.06 13.87 -5.39
N ALA A 153 -29.25 12.84 -5.07
CA ALA A 153 -28.83 11.82 -6.02
C ALA A 153 -30.03 11.08 -6.64
N LYS A 154 -31.02 10.71 -5.83
CA LYS A 154 -32.25 10.08 -6.31
C LYS A 154 -33.08 10.99 -7.22
N ARG A 155 -33.19 12.28 -6.89
CA ARG A 155 -33.90 13.25 -7.75
C ARG A 155 -33.19 13.51 -9.07
N LYS A 156 -31.83 13.55 -9.07
CA LYS A 156 -31.03 13.77 -10.26
C LYS A 156 -31.02 12.54 -11.19
N GLY A 157 -31.30 11.36 -10.62
CA GLY A 157 -31.25 10.07 -11.32
C GLY A 157 -29.86 9.47 -11.34
N LYS A 158 -28.88 10.16 -11.95
CA LYS A 158 -27.47 9.72 -12.00
C LYS A 158 -26.56 10.87 -11.62
N VAL A 159 -25.65 10.64 -10.68
CA VAL A 159 -24.70 11.64 -10.16
C VAL A 159 -23.29 11.35 -10.61
N ALA A 160 -22.55 12.40 -11.00
CA ALA A 160 -21.14 12.30 -11.36
C ALA A 160 -20.29 12.29 -10.09
N VAL A 161 -19.57 11.20 -9.84
CA VAL A 161 -18.71 11.06 -8.66
C VAL A 161 -17.28 10.71 -9.09
N GLY A 162 -16.31 11.20 -8.34
CA GLY A 162 -14.90 11.00 -8.68
C GLY A 162 -14.08 10.33 -7.59
N GLY A 163 -12.99 9.71 -8.01
CA GLY A 163 -11.97 9.14 -7.14
C GLY A 163 -10.72 8.79 -7.92
N ILE A 164 -9.69 8.30 -7.25
CA ILE A 164 -8.43 7.95 -7.87
C ILE A 164 -8.51 6.57 -8.52
N SER A 165 -7.98 6.45 -9.75
CA SER A 165 -7.94 5.21 -10.55
C SER A 165 -9.33 4.69 -10.97
N THR A 166 -9.36 3.78 -11.94
CA THR A 166 -10.60 3.21 -12.52
C THR A 166 -11.25 2.20 -11.58
N VAL A 167 -10.44 1.34 -10.96
CA VAL A 167 -10.89 0.29 -10.03
C VAL A 167 -10.06 0.34 -8.74
N ASN A 168 -10.39 1.29 -7.88
CA ASN A 168 -9.73 1.47 -6.59
C ASN A 168 -10.77 1.43 -5.47
N VAL A 169 -10.31 1.53 -4.23
CA VAL A 169 -11.16 1.60 -3.04
C VAL A 169 -12.18 2.73 -3.16
N ASP A 170 -11.84 3.86 -3.77
CA ASP A 170 -12.75 5.00 -4.00
C ASP A 170 -13.96 4.61 -4.85
N PHE A 171 -13.72 3.92 -5.99
CA PHE A 171 -14.80 3.36 -6.81
C PHE A 171 -15.67 2.38 -6.01
N ILE A 172 -15.03 1.46 -5.29
CA ILE A 172 -15.72 0.45 -4.49
C ILE A 172 -16.61 1.11 -3.42
N LEU A 173 -16.10 2.13 -2.75
CA LEU A 173 -16.83 2.89 -1.73
C LEU A 173 -18.03 3.62 -2.34
N HIS A 174 -17.85 4.33 -3.45
CA HIS A 174 -18.95 4.99 -4.17
C HIS A 174 -20.02 3.97 -4.59
N ALA A 175 -19.62 2.86 -5.19
CA ALA A 175 -20.52 1.81 -5.66
C ALA A 175 -21.32 1.16 -4.51
N MET A 176 -20.65 0.86 -3.38
CA MET A 176 -21.31 0.27 -2.21
C MET A 176 -22.28 1.25 -1.53
N LEU A 177 -21.87 2.51 -1.36
CA LEU A 177 -22.73 3.55 -0.78
C LEU A 177 -23.95 3.80 -1.66
N ALA A 178 -23.77 3.93 -2.97
CA ALA A 178 -24.83 4.13 -3.93
C ALA A 178 -25.85 2.97 -3.90
N ARG A 179 -25.35 1.73 -3.90
CA ARG A 179 -26.20 0.54 -3.82
C ARG A 179 -26.99 0.48 -2.51
N GLN A 180 -26.32 0.71 -1.37
CA GLN A 180 -26.98 0.64 -0.06
C GLN A 180 -27.99 1.78 0.14
N ALA A 181 -27.72 2.97 -0.43
CA ALA A 181 -28.60 4.14 -0.35
C ALA A 181 -29.66 4.18 -1.47
N GLY A 182 -29.51 3.39 -2.54
CA GLY A 182 -30.46 3.26 -3.66
C GLY A 182 -30.41 4.44 -4.64
N TYR A 183 -29.21 4.86 -5.09
CA TYR A 183 -28.99 5.84 -6.16
C TYR A 183 -27.97 5.33 -7.20
N GLU A 184 -27.90 5.99 -8.36
CA GLU A 184 -26.99 5.64 -9.45
C GLU A 184 -25.83 6.61 -9.56
N ILE A 185 -24.66 6.11 -9.96
CA ILE A 185 -23.43 6.89 -10.13
C ILE A 185 -22.89 6.80 -11.57
N ASP A 186 -22.26 7.89 -11.99
CA ASP A 186 -21.34 7.96 -13.12
C ASP A 186 -19.94 8.22 -12.54
N TYR A 187 -19.10 7.19 -12.52
CA TYR A 187 -17.80 7.31 -11.89
C TYR A 187 -16.75 7.85 -12.87
N VAL A 188 -16.06 8.90 -12.48
CA VAL A 188 -14.99 9.55 -13.26
C VAL A 188 -13.66 9.30 -12.56
N PRO A 189 -12.75 8.51 -13.16
CA PRO A 189 -11.44 8.24 -12.57
C PRO A 189 -10.47 9.40 -12.81
N PHE A 190 -9.62 9.66 -11.80
CA PHE A 190 -8.52 10.62 -11.86
C PHE A 190 -7.18 9.94 -11.55
N ASN A 191 -6.08 10.51 -12.04
CA ASN A 191 -4.74 10.02 -11.74
C ASN A 191 -4.14 10.68 -10.49
N GLU A 192 -4.60 11.90 -10.18
CA GLU A 192 -4.04 12.74 -9.12
C GLU A 192 -5.13 13.43 -8.32
N GLU A 193 -4.90 13.54 -7.02
CA GLU A 193 -5.81 14.13 -6.05
C GLU A 193 -6.12 15.62 -6.36
N GLY A 194 -5.14 16.41 -6.78
CA GLY A 194 -5.34 17.82 -7.12
C GLY A 194 -6.31 18.02 -8.29
N GLN A 195 -6.30 17.14 -9.29
CA GLN A 195 -7.24 17.16 -10.42
C GLN A 195 -8.65 16.76 -9.95
N LEU A 196 -8.76 15.74 -9.10
CA LEU A 196 -10.01 15.28 -8.51
C LEU A 196 -10.69 16.43 -7.72
N GLN A 197 -9.96 17.08 -6.81
CA GLN A 197 -10.46 18.19 -6.02
C GLN A 197 -10.85 19.39 -6.87
N THR A 198 -10.04 19.73 -7.88
CA THR A 198 -10.36 20.82 -8.82
C THR A 198 -11.66 20.54 -9.58
N SER A 199 -11.88 19.28 -10.00
CA SER A 199 -13.09 18.87 -10.73
C SER A 199 -14.34 18.95 -9.84
N LEU A 200 -14.24 18.66 -8.55
CA LEU A 200 -15.34 18.91 -7.60
C LEU A 200 -15.63 20.40 -7.47
N LEU A 201 -14.61 21.22 -7.21
CA LEU A 201 -14.79 22.66 -6.94
C LEU A 201 -15.21 23.46 -8.17
N SER A 202 -14.98 22.96 -9.39
CA SER A 202 -15.48 23.51 -10.64
C SER A 202 -16.93 23.12 -10.95
N GLY A 203 -17.49 22.15 -10.22
CA GLY A 203 -18.84 21.60 -10.45
C GLY A 203 -18.92 20.54 -11.55
N ALA A 204 -17.78 20.03 -12.04
CA ALA A 204 -17.76 18.92 -12.99
C ALA A 204 -18.17 17.60 -12.30
N LEU A 205 -17.96 17.49 -11.01
CA LEU A 205 -18.38 16.37 -10.17
C LEU A 205 -19.40 16.83 -9.13
N ASP A 206 -20.36 15.97 -8.79
CA ASP A 206 -21.31 16.19 -7.70
C ASP A 206 -20.68 15.85 -6.32
N ALA A 207 -19.81 14.85 -6.29
CA ALA A 207 -19.11 14.42 -5.07
C ALA A 207 -17.79 13.71 -5.38
N ILE A 208 -16.95 13.64 -4.35
CA ILE A 208 -15.71 12.82 -4.37
C ILE A 208 -15.61 11.96 -3.11
N ILE A 209 -14.84 10.89 -3.22
CA ILE A 209 -14.27 10.15 -2.08
C ILE A 209 -12.76 10.40 -2.12
N SER A 210 -12.21 10.74 -0.95
CA SER A 210 -10.78 11.00 -0.79
C SER A 210 -10.31 10.66 0.63
N ASN A 211 -9.00 10.49 0.80
CA ASN A 211 -8.41 10.26 2.10
C ASN A 211 -8.45 11.53 2.96
N PRO A 212 -8.71 11.44 4.28
CA PRO A 212 -8.79 12.61 5.16
C PRO A 212 -7.57 13.53 5.05
N ALA A 213 -6.36 12.97 5.04
CA ALA A 213 -5.12 13.75 4.97
C ALA A 213 -5.04 14.67 3.74
N GLU A 214 -5.66 14.28 2.63
CA GLU A 214 -5.60 15.00 1.36
C GLU A 214 -6.64 16.12 1.26
N VAL A 215 -7.78 15.99 1.97
CA VAL A 215 -8.89 16.95 1.89
C VAL A 215 -9.11 17.78 3.18
N LEU A 216 -8.46 17.42 4.30
CA LEU A 216 -8.67 18.05 5.58
C LEU A 216 -8.47 19.57 5.53
N GLY A 217 -7.45 20.05 4.84
CA GLY A 217 -7.20 21.49 4.67
C GLY A 217 -8.35 22.21 3.96
N GLN A 218 -8.93 21.60 2.93
CA GLN A 218 -10.08 22.16 2.19
C GLN A 218 -11.37 22.13 3.03
N LEU A 219 -11.56 21.07 3.82
CA LEU A 219 -12.69 20.93 4.73
C LEU A 219 -12.63 21.97 5.86
N GLN A 220 -11.47 22.13 6.50
CA GLN A 220 -11.26 23.13 7.54
C GLN A 220 -11.41 24.57 7.01
N ALA A 221 -10.96 24.81 5.76
CA ALA A 221 -11.16 26.09 5.08
C ALA A 221 -12.60 26.28 4.54
N LYS A 222 -13.51 25.32 4.79
CA LYS A 222 -14.90 25.32 4.31
C LYS A 222 -15.04 25.43 2.78
N LYS A 223 -14.02 25.01 2.05
CA LYS A 223 -14.05 24.91 0.59
C LYS A 223 -14.64 23.58 0.10
N MET A 224 -14.79 22.60 0.99
CA MET A 224 -15.52 21.37 0.79
C MET A 224 -16.39 21.08 2.00
N THR A 225 -17.44 20.28 1.82
CA THR A 225 -18.33 19.82 2.90
C THR A 225 -18.25 18.31 2.98
N ALA A 226 -17.77 17.78 4.12
CA ALA A 226 -17.78 16.35 4.41
C ALA A 226 -19.18 15.92 4.85
N LEU A 227 -19.70 14.84 4.25
CA LEU A 227 -21.04 14.32 4.54
C LEU A 227 -21.02 12.99 5.27
N LEU A 228 -19.94 12.23 5.12
CA LEU A 228 -19.79 10.90 5.68
C LEU A 228 -18.30 10.54 5.77
N TYR A 229 -17.92 9.82 6.84
CA TYR A 229 -16.61 9.22 7.02
C TYR A 229 -16.73 7.69 7.08
N THR A 230 -15.90 6.95 6.36
CA THR A 230 -16.01 5.49 6.26
C THR A 230 -15.42 4.72 7.43
N GLY A 231 -14.71 5.39 8.34
CA GLY A 231 -14.15 4.77 9.54
C GLY A 231 -15.22 4.34 10.55
N ASN A 232 -14.88 3.39 11.39
CA ASN A 232 -15.79 2.84 12.41
C ASN A 232 -15.98 3.77 13.64
N LYS A 233 -15.09 4.76 13.81
CA LYS A 233 -15.15 5.77 14.88
C LYS A 233 -15.11 7.15 14.24
N PRO A 234 -15.70 8.17 14.88
CA PRO A 234 -15.61 9.55 14.39
C PRO A 234 -14.15 9.97 14.14
N LEU A 235 -13.93 10.74 13.09
CA LEU A 235 -12.64 11.34 12.79
C LEU A 235 -12.38 12.47 13.78
N ALA A 236 -11.28 12.39 14.55
CA ALA A 236 -10.98 13.37 15.59
C ALA A 236 -10.90 14.81 15.06
N ALA A 237 -10.41 14.99 13.83
CA ALA A 237 -10.32 16.29 13.18
C ALA A 237 -11.65 16.83 12.63
N LEU A 238 -12.69 15.99 12.52
CA LEU A 238 -14.03 16.30 12.00
C LEU A 238 -15.10 15.54 12.81
N PRO A 239 -15.22 15.78 14.12
CA PRO A 239 -16.06 14.98 15.01
C PRO A 239 -17.57 15.12 14.70
N GLU A 240 -17.96 16.16 13.99
CA GLU A 240 -19.34 16.43 13.55
C GLU A 240 -19.72 15.57 12.32
N VAL A 241 -18.76 15.01 11.59
CA VAL A 241 -19.03 14.21 10.39
C VAL A 241 -19.44 12.80 10.81
N PRO A 242 -20.66 12.35 10.46
CA PRO A 242 -21.11 11.02 10.86
C PRO A 242 -20.29 9.93 10.20
N THR A 243 -20.10 8.80 10.92
CA THR A 243 -19.50 7.60 10.33
C THR A 243 -20.53 6.85 9.47
N ALA A 244 -20.06 6.14 8.46
CA ALA A 244 -20.93 5.29 7.65
C ALA A 244 -21.71 4.28 8.51
N VAL A 245 -21.06 3.70 9.51
CA VAL A 245 -21.67 2.72 10.42
C VAL A 245 -22.79 3.38 11.25
N SER A 246 -22.61 4.62 11.72
CA SER A 246 -23.66 5.34 12.46
C SER A 246 -24.87 5.67 11.60
N LEU A 247 -24.71 5.73 10.28
CA LEU A 247 -25.78 5.93 9.30
C LEU A 247 -26.38 4.60 8.77
N GLY A 248 -25.92 3.45 9.30
CA GLY A 248 -26.43 2.12 8.93
C GLY A 248 -25.71 1.46 7.75
N TYR A 249 -24.69 2.09 7.17
CA TYR A 249 -23.88 1.52 6.07
C TYR A 249 -22.79 0.61 6.63
N GLN A 250 -22.70 -0.61 6.14
CA GLN A 250 -21.77 -1.61 6.67
C GLN A 250 -20.91 -2.26 5.59
N GLY A 251 -19.82 -2.88 6.03
CA GLY A 251 -18.93 -3.65 5.16
C GLY A 251 -18.11 -2.80 4.19
N LEU A 252 -18.04 -1.47 4.41
CA LEU A 252 -17.21 -0.60 3.58
C LEU A 252 -15.73 -0.93 3.79
N PRO A 253 -14.95 -1.10 2.71
CA PRO A 253 -13.53 -1.39 2.83
C PRO A 253 -12.73 -0.15 3.23
N SER A 254 -11.56 -0.39 3.80
CA SER A 254 -10.51 0.60 4.00
C SER A 254 -9.31 0.29 3.11
N MET A 255 -8.48 1.30 2.86
CA MET A 255 -7.26 1.16 2.07
C MET A 255 -6.12 0.62 2.94
N PRO A 256 -5.47 -0.50 2.57
CA PRO A 256 -4.38 -1.06 3.35
C PRO A 256 -3.11 -0.21 3.23
N ARG A 257 -2.44 0.00 4.36
CA ARG A 257 -1.11 0.61 4.49
C ARG A 257 -0.14 -0.44 5.04
N GLY A 258 0.49 -1.18 4.15
CA GLY A 258 1.38 -2.29 4.50
C GLY A 258 2.73 -2.23 3.80
N LEU A 259 3.55 -3.24 4.07
CA LEU A 259 4.88 -3.43 3.50
C LEU A 259 5.03 -4.83 2.92
N ILE A 260 5.73 -4.91 1.80
CA ILE A 260 6.03 -6.14 1.07
C ILE A 260 7.49 -6.15 0.62
N LEU A 261 8.07 -7.35 0.56
CA LEU A 261 9.33 -7.65 -0.10
C LEU A 261 9.07 -8.29 -1.47
N PRO A 262 10.10 -8.39 -2.33
CA PRO A 262 9.99 -9.07 -3.62
C PRO A 262 9.53 -10.53 -3.49
N PRO A 263 9.13 -11.15 -4.60
CA PRO A 263 8.88 -12.59 -4.62
C PRO A 263 10.06 -13.38 -4.08
N LYS A 264 9.78 -14.43 -3.31
CA LYS A 264 10.80 -15.36 -2.77
C LYS A 264 11.91 -14.65 -1.97
N ALA A 265 11.64 -13.50 -1.37
CA ALA A 265 12.58 -12.89 -0.44
C ALA A 265 12.91 -13.89 0.70
N PRO A 266 14.16 -13.98 1.13
CA PRO A 266 14.55 -14.93 2.17
C PRO A 266 13.78 -14.72 3.47
N GLU A 267 13.44 -15.81 4.16
CA GLU A 267 12.66 -15.76 5.41
C GLU A 267 13.35 -14.94 6.50
N PHE A 268 14.71 -14.96 6.55
CA PHE A 268 15.44 -14.13 7.52
C PHE A 268 15.20 -12.64 7.30
N ALA A 269 15.09 -12.19 6.04
CA ALA A 269 14.80 -10.79 5.71
C ALA A 269 13.37 -10.42 6.12
N GLN A 270 12.39 -11.29 5.83
CA GLN A 270 11.01 -11.08 6.28
C GLN A 270 10.91 -10.95 7.80
N ARG A 271 11.53 -11.88 8.55
CA ARG A 271 11.56 -11.81 10.03
C ARG A 271 12.22 -10.54 10.55
N TRP A 272 13.37 -10.19 9.99
CA TRP A 272 14.09 -8.98 10.36
C TRP A 272 13.23 -7.73 10.15
N TRP A 273 12.56 -7.63 9.00
CA TRP A 273 11.66 -6.50 8.71
C TRP A 273 10.46 -6.46 9.65
N ILE A 274 9.84 -7.60 9.95
CA ILE A 274 8.75 -7.67 10.93
C ILE A 274 9.21 -7.12 12.29
N ASP A 275 10.36 -7.58 12.79
CA ASP A 275 10.86 -7.16 14.10
C ASP A 275 11.33 -5.69 14.12
N THR A 276 11.85 -5.21 12.99
CA THR A 276 12.21 -3.80 12.83
C THR A 276 10.97 -2.92 12.77
N MET A 277 9.93 -3.31 12.02
CA MET A 277 8.69 -2.54 11.93
C MET A 277 7.91 -2.51 13.25
N LYS A 278 7.97 -3.55 14.07
CA LYS A 278 7.45 -3.52 15.45
C LYS A 278 8.08 -2.38 16.26
N LYS A 279 9.39 -2.13 16.09
CA LYS A 279 10.08 -1.01 16.75
C LYS A 279 9.64 0.33 16.16
N VAL A 280 9.51 0.43 14.82
CA VAL A 280 9.08 1.65 14.12
C VAL A 280 7.69 2.08 14.60
N ILE A 281 6.71 1.17 14.61
CA ILE A 281 5.33 1.52 15.00
C ILE A 281 5.17 1.83 16.49
N ALA A 282 6.11 1.42 17.34
CA ALA A 282 6.13 1.78 18.75
C ALA A 282 6.61 3.21 19.01
N THR A 283 7.24 3.87 18.02
CA THR A 283 7.81 5.22 18.18
C THR A 283 6.73 6.30 18.29
N PRO A 284 6.98 7.38 19.05
CA PRO A 284 6.08 8.55 19.06
C PRO A 284 5.92 9.19 17.70
N GLN A 285 6.95 9.15 16.84
CA GLN A 285 6.91 9.71 15.48
C GLN A 285 5.91 8.95 14.60
N TRP A 286 5.88 7.60 14.67
CA TRP A 286 4.87 6.81 13.95
C TRP A 286 3.46 7.09 14.46
N LYS A 287 3.25 7.13 15.76
CA LYS A 287 1.95 7.45 16.36
C LYS A 287 1.45 8.81 15.93
N SER A 288 2.32 9.82 15.93
CA SER A 288 2.00 11.15 15.42
C SER A 288 1.67 11.14 13.92
N TYR A 289 2.36 10.30 13.13
CA TYR A 289 2.03 10.12 11.70
C TYR A 289 0.63 9.54 11.53
N VAL A 290 0.30 8.46 12.25
CA VAL A 290 -1.02 7.82 12.23
C VAL A 290 -2.13 8.83 12.59
N GLU A 291 -1.94 9.58 13.66
CA GLU A 291 -2.90 10.59 14.13
C GLU A 291 -3.08 11.72 13.12
N LYS A 292 -1.98 12.33 12.65
CA LYS A 292 -2.01 13.45 11.70
C LYS A 292 -2.64 13.10 10.37
N ASN A 293 -2.47 11.84 9.92
CA ASN A 293 -3.04 11.38 8.66
C ASN A 293 -4.38 10.66 8.85
N ALA A 294 -4.95 10.71 10.06
CA ALA A 294 -6.23 10.10 10.37
C ALA A 294 -6.33 8.61 10.03
N LEU A 295 -5.22 7.89 10.15
CA LEU A 295 -5.16 6.46 9.91
C LEU A 295 -5.74 5.69 11.10
N THR A 296 -6.18 4.47 10.83
CA THR A 296 -6.56 3.50 11.87
C THR A 296 -5.46 2.46 11.99
N GLU A 297 -4.91 2.28 13.19
CA GLU A 297 -3.97 1.18 13.44
C GLU A 297 -4.68 -0.16 13.25
N ASP A 298 -4.17 -0.98 12.34
CA ASP A 298 -4.55 -2.39 12.12
C ASP A 298 -3.27 -3.16 11.81
N VAL A 299 -2.70 -3.79 12.81
CA VAL A 299 -1.38 -4.42 12.71
C VAL A 299 -1.52 -5.92 12.52
N ARG A 300 -1.00 -6.42 11.38
CA ARG A 300 -1.03 -7.85 11.01
C ARG A 300 0.30 -8.24 10.38
N TRP A 301 0.98 -9.21 10.94
CA TRP A 301 2.31 -9.61 10.49
C TRP A 301 2.29 -10.87 9.63
N GLY A 302 3.15 -10.93 8.62
CA GLY A 302 3.42 -12.14 7.84
C GLY A 302 2.15 -12.82 7.33
N ALA A 303 1.86 -14.03 7.81
CA ALA A 303 0.71 -14.84 7.38
C ALA A 303 -0.65 -14.18 7.66
N ASP A 304 -0.79 -13.42 8.77
CA ASP A 304 -2.03 -12.70 9.06
C ASP A 304 -2.28 -11.58 8.05
N PHE A 305 -1.20 -10.94 7.57
CA PHE A 305 -1.32 -9.96 6.47
C PHE A 305 -1.68 -10.64 5.15
N THR A 306 -1.12 -11.82 4.85
CA THR A 306 -1.53 -12.61 3.68
C THR A 306 -3.03 -12.93 3.73
N THR A 307 -3.53 -13.39 4.87
CA THR A 307 -4.96 -13.69 5.08
C THR A 307 -5.83 -12.44 4.86
N TYR A 308 -5.38 -11.27 5.35
CA TYR A 308 -6.05 -10.01 5.12
C TYR A 308 -6.10 -9.65 3.62
N LEU A 309 -4.96 -9.75 2.90
CA LEU A 309 -4.88 -9.47 1.47
C LEU A 309 -5.81 -10.40 0.67
N GLN A 310 -5.82 -11.69 0.99
CA GLN A 310 -6.67 -12.68 0.34
C GLN A 310 -8.16 -12.35 0.52
N LYS A 311 -8.58 -12.08 1.76
CA LYS A 311 -9.97 -11.70 2.04
C LYS A 311 -10.35 -10.43 1.32
N THR A 312 -9.49 -9.40 1.39
CA THR A 312 -9.74 -8.11 0.74
C THR A 312 -9.83 -8.25 -0.77
N SER A 313 -8.94 -9.04 -1.39
CA SER A 313 -8.98 -9.31 -2.84
C SER A 313 -10.27 -10.00 -3.26
N THR A 314 -10.72 -11.03 -2.51
CA THR A 314 -11.98 -11.73 -2.78
C THR A 314 -13.17 -10.77 -2.68
N ASP A 315 -13.20 -9.93 -1.65
CA ASP A 315 -14.27 -8.95 -1.46
C ASP A 315 -14.28 -7.89 -2.57
N PHE A 316 -13.11 -7.38 -2.94
CA PHE A 316 -12.98 -6.38 -4.03
C PHE A 316 -13.40 -6.98 -5.37
N GLU A 317 -12.90 -8.15 -5.74
CA GLU A 317 -13.28 -8.81 -6.99
C GLU A 317 -14.80 -9.03 -7.06
N ARG A 318 -15.41 -9.52 -5.99
CA ARG A 318 -16.87 -9.71 -5.91
C ARG A 318 -17.64 -8.40 -6.13
N ILE A 319 -17.20 -7.31 -5.47
CA ILE A 319 -17.86 -6.00 -5.58
C ILE A 319 -17.68 -5.44 -6.99
N LEU A 320 -16.46 -5.47 -7.53
CA LEU A 320 -16.17 -4.96 -8.87
C LEU A 320 -16.96 -5.70 -9.95
N ARG A 321 -17.10 -7.05 -9.84
CA ARG A 321 -17.96 -7.83 -10.76
C ARG A 321 -19.44 -7.48 -10.61
N GLN A 322 -19.94 -7.31 -9.38
CA GLN A 322 -21.35 -6.93 -9.11
C GLN A 322 -21.71 -5.55 -9.70
N HIS A 323 -20.74 -4.67 -9.87
CA HIS A 323 -20.90 -3.32 -10.43
C HIS A 323 -20.45 -3.21 -11.89
N GLY A 324 -20.12 -4.34 -12.56
CA GLY A 324 -19.73 -4.37 -13.97
C GLY A 324 -18.37 -3.74 -14.28
N ALA A 325 -17.55 -3.47 -13.26
CA ALA A 325 -16.20 -2.94 -13.43
C ALA A 325 -15.17 -4.03 -13.79
N LEU A 326 -15.48 -5.29 -13.53
CA LEU A 326 -14.75 -6.45 -14.03
C LEU A 326 -15.68 -7.34 -14.85
N LYS A 327 -15.16 -7.84 -15.99
CA LYS A 327 -15.84 -8.79 -16.88
C LYS A 327 -15.80 -10.23 -16.34
#